data_5d77465158addce53f9f498becef86a0
#
_entry.id   5d77465158addce53f9f498becef86a0
#
_cell.length_a   1.000
_cell.length_b   1.000
_cell.length_c   1.000
_cell.angle_alpha   90.00
_cell.angle_beta   90.00
_cell.angle_gamma   90.00
#
_symmetry.space_group_name_H-M   'P 1'
#
loop_
_entity.id
_entity.type
_entity.pdbx_description
1 polymer ?
#
loop_
_entity_poly.entity_id
_entity_poly.type
_entity_poly.pdbx_seq_one_letter_code
_entity_poly.pdbx_strand_id
1 'polypeptide(L)'
;MIESRVRGRRITASRSDSTKKGFASLRVSIVGCSLTHVKSVVHILVSHESLEYGRWLTCRPCHLNIVVTGSTDGIGKAYAKALAAKGFNIVLISRTQEKLDTVAQEIEKKYSVQTKTIAIDITDEPVIYDKIRKEIEDLEIGVLVNNVGMSYQYAEYLTKVPNVEKFADNLIKANIVSCTRMTLIALPIMERLGKGVILNVSSLSALSPVPLLTMYSASKVYVNFFSKATQEEYQKKGIIIQSVLPGFVSTNMSKMRPSFTTCTPEAFVKWALKTVGVESQTYGYPVHKLQGYVQELLVDYMPESVSLAINSKMMNNIRKRYYRKYGLVDDEKKSSSKHK
;
A
#
# COMPACT_ATOMS: atom_id res chain seq x y z
N MET A 1 -39.82 -28.91 -13.06
CA MET A 1 -41.01 -28.08 -12.81
C MET A 1 -41.00 -27.64 -11.36
N ILE A 2 -40.49 -26.48 -11.05
CA ILE A 2 -40.76 -25.75 -9.81
C ILE A 2 -40.70 -24.28 -10.17
N GLU A 3 -41.89 -23.66 -10.30
CA GLU A 3 -42.10 -22.23 -10.37
C GLU A 3 -41.95 -21.63 -8.98
N SER A 4 -41.17 -20.55 -8.83
CA SER A 4 -41.25 -19.70 -7.66
C SER A 4 -41.67 -18.27 -8.06
N ARG A 5 -42.91 -17.95 -7.71
CA ARG A 5 -43.51 -16.62 -7.78
C ARG A 5 -42.78 -15.64 -6.84
N VAL A 6 -42.34 -14.54 -7.35
CA VAL A 6 -41.95 -13.37 -6.56
C VAL A 6 -43.16 -12.42 -6.47
N ARG A 7 -43.72 -12.31 -5.25
CA ARG A 7 -44.81 -11.36 -4.93
C ARG A 7 -44.21 -9.96 -4.69
N GLY A 8 -44.72 -8.98 -5.42
CA GLY A 8 -44.50 -7.56 -5.16
C GLY A 8 -45.15 -7.11 -3.84
N ARG A 9 -44.48 -6.33 -3.04
CA ARG A 9 -45.07 -5.54 -1.95
C ARG A 9 -45.02 -4.07 -2.31
N ARG A 10 -46.19 -3.45 -2.42
CA ARG A 10 -46.37 -1.98 -2.35
C ARG A 10 -46.12 -1.55 -0.91
N ILE A 11 -45.32 -0.52 -0.73
CA ILE A 11 -45.15 0.17 0.56
C ILE A 11 -45.82 1.53 0.41
N THR A 12 -46.92 1.73 1.16
CA THR A 12 -47.57 3.01 1.34
C THR A 12 -46.87 3.77 2.46
N ALA A 13 -46.48 5.01 2.18
CA ALA A 13 -45.93 5.93 3.19
C ALA A 13 -47.06 6.66 3.92
N SER A 14 -47.10 6.57 5.25
CA SER A 14 -47.91 7.45 6.11
C SER A 14 -47.02 8.60 6.58
N ARG A 15 -47.52 9.82 6.42
CA ARG A 15 -46.99 11.04 7.05
C ARG A 15 -47.30 11.05 8.54
N SER A 16 -46.33 11.33 9.40
CA SER A 16 -46.54 11.91 10.72
C SER A 16 -45.57 13.06 10.89
N ASP A 17 -46.16 14.19 11.27
CA ASP A 17 -45.58 15.51 11.52
C ASP A 17 -44.85 15.53 12.87
N SER A 18 -43.66 16.09 12.93
CA SER A 18 -43.26 17.06 14.00
C SER A 18 -41.75 17.38 13.94
N THR A 19 -41.52 18.62 13.64
CA THR A 19 -40.42 19.51 14.08
C THR A 19 -39.24 18.91 14.84
N LYS A 20 -38.10 18.77 14.17
CA LYS A 20 -36.76 19.18 14.64
C LYS A 20 -35.77 19.13 13.47
N LYS A 21 -34.94 20.17 13.37
CA LYS A 21 -33.91 20.35 12.36
C LYS A 21 -32.97 19.13 12.31
N GLY A 22 -32.99 18.42 11.19
CA GLY A 22 -32.12 17.30 10.93
C GLY A 22 -31.94 17.13 9.43
N PHE A 23 -30.69 17.07 8.98
CA PHE A 23 -30.28 16.96 7.59
C PHE A 23 -30.99 15.82 6.84
N ALA A 24 -31.52 16.14 5.66
CA ALA A 24 -32.16 15.21 4.76
C ALA A 24 -31.15 14.21 4.20
N SER A 25 -31.30 12.93 4.51
CA SER A 25 -30.59 11.85 3.81
C SER A 25 -31.26 11.61 2.46
N LEU A 26 -30.60 11.94 1.38
CA LEU A 26 -31.02 11.59 0.01
C LEU A 26 -30.79 10.09 -0.17
N ARG A 27 -31.84 9.28 -0.14
CA ARG A 27 -31.78 7.88 -0.63
C ARG A 27 -31.99 7.90 -2.14
N VAL A 28 -30.91 7.72 -2.89
CA VAL A 28 -30.99 7.42 -4.32
C VAL A 28 -31.04 5.90 -4.48
N SER A 29 -32.17 5.39 -4.91
CA SER A 29 -32.31 3.98 -5.30
C SER A 29 -31.93 3.85 -6.77
N ILE A 30 -30.74 3.33 -7.03
CA ILE A 30 -30.34 2.91 -8.38
C ILE A 30 -30.58 1.42 -8.47
N VAL A 31 -31.53 1.04 -9.32
CA VAL A 31 -31.88 -0.35 -9.63
C VAL A 31 -30.76 -0.91 -10.52
N GLY A 32 -30.07 -1.96 -10.05
CA GLY A 32 -29.20 -2.78 -10.90
C GLY A 32 -27.68 -2.61 -10.74
N CYS A 33 -27.17 -1.85 -9.76
CA CYS A 33 -25.72 -1.79 -9.49
C CYS A 33 -25.37 -2.48 -8.17
N SER A 34 -24.34 -3.32 -8.20
CA SER A 34 -23.84 -4.00 -7.00
C SER A 34 -23.49 -2.98 -5.89
N LEU A 35 -24.01 -3.18 -4.70
CA LEU A 35 -23.90 -2.29 -3.53
C LEU A 35 -22.47 -1.94 -3.10
N THR A 36 -21.47 -2.64 -3.59
CA THR A 36 -20.05 -2.41 -3.26
C THR A 36 -19.47 -1.17 -3.93
N HIS A 37 -19.88 -0.85 -5.17
CA HIS A 37 -19.35 0.32 -5.91
C HIS A 37 -20.06 1.63 -5.56
N VAL A 38 -21.35 1.58 -5.19
CA VAL A 38 -22.07 2.77 -4.69
C VAL A 38 -21.46 3.26 -3.38
N LYS A 39 -20.92 2.37 -2.54
CA LYS A 39 -20.17 2.76 -1.33
C LYS A 39 -18.91 3.56 -1.64
N SER A 40 -18.19 3.29 -2.73
CA SER A 40 -16.97 4.03 -3.09
C SER A 40 -17.25 5.45 -3.60
N VAL A 41 -18.39 5.68 -4.27
CA VAL A 41 -18.79 7.02 -4.73
C VAL A 41 -19.42 7.83 -3.60
N VAL A 42 -20.13 7.18 -2.66
CA VAL A 42 -20.79 7.83 -1.51
C VAL A 42 -19.79 8.14 -0.38
N HIS A 43 -18.63 7.44 -0.31
CA HIS A 43 -17.55 7.78 0.64
C HIS A 43 -16.80 9.07 0.30
N ILE A 44 -17.09 9.72 -0.82
CA ILE A 44 -16.61 11.09 -1.11
C ILE A 44 -17.36 12.13 -0.25
N LEU A 45 -18.50 11.78 0.32
CA LEU A 45 -19.21 12.60 1.30
C LEU A 45 -18.73 12.23 2.72
N VAL A 46 -17.63 12.82 3.08
CA VAL A 46 -16.91 12.84 4.35
C VAL A 46 -17.85 12.76 5.56
N SER A 47 -17.76 11.72 6.36
CA SER A 47 -18.24 11.73 7.73
C SER A 47 -17.35 12.68 8.56
N HIS A 48 -17.95 13.51 9.41
CA HIS A 48 -17.23 14.48 10.26
C HIS A 48 -16.14 13.83 11.15
N GLU A 49 -16.28 12.56 11.47
CA GLU A 49 -15.30 11.79 12.27
C GLU A 49 -13.97 11.56 11.54
N SER A 50 -13.98 11.34 10.21
CA SER A 50 -12.74 11.13 9.44
C SER A 50 -11.88 12.39 9.34
N LEU A 51 -12.46 13.59 9.53
CA LEU A 51 -11.72 14.86 9.57
C LEU A 51 -10.94 15.04 10.88
N GLU A 52 -11.39 14.48 12.00
CA GLU A 52 -10.64 14.54 13.26
C GLU A 52 -9.40 13.68 13.23
N TYR A 53 -9.45 12.49 12.64
CA TYR A 53 -8.30 11.59 12.55
C TYR A 53 -7.17 12.11 11.65
N GLY A 54 -7.48 12.85 10.58
CA GLY A 54 -6.47 13.54 9.77
C GLY A 54 -5.84 14.76 10.46
N ARG A 55 -6.55 15.36 11.43
CA ARG A 55 -6.13 16.61 12.11
C ARG A 55 -4.90 16.43 13.00
N TRP A 56 -4.72 15.30 13.67
CA TRP A 56 -3.56 15.13 14.53
C TRP A 56 -2.24 14.98 13.75
N LEU A 57 -2.25 14.53 12.48
CA LEU A 57 -1.09 14.64 11.58
C LEU A 57 -0.76 16.10 11.21
N THR A 58 -1.64 17.04 11.51
CA THR A 58 -1.45 18.48 11.26
C THR A 58 -1.18 19.28 12.52
N CYS A 59 -1.52 18.78 13.72
CA CYS A 59 -1.09 19.37 14.99
C CYS A 59 0.39 19.02 15.22
N ARG A 60 1.19 19.96 15.69
CA ARG A 60 2.61 19.72 16.08
C ARG A 60 2.63 18.81 17.32
N PRO A 61 2.86 17.50 17.22
CA PRO A 61 3.08 16.64 18.37
C PRO A 61 4.57 16.51 18.59
N CYS A 62 5.13 17.31 19.49
CA CYS A 62 6.56 17.41 19.77
C CYS A 62 7.21 16.11 20.32
N HIS A 63 6.45 15.01 20.51
CA HIS A 63 6.96 13.81 21.16
C HIS A 63 6.70 12.50 20.41
N LEU A 64 5.84 12.48 19.37
CA LEU A 64 5.54 11.25 18.65
C LEU A 64 6.65 10.87 17.65
N ASN A 65 6.96 9.59 17.62
CA ASN A 65 7.93 9.00 16.71
C ASN A 65 7.23 8.34 15.52
N ILE A 66 7.88 8.43 14.38
CA ILE A 66 7.47 7.77 13.15
C ILE A 66 8.47 6.69 12.82
N VAL A 67 8.03 5.45 12.70
CA VAL A 67 8.88 4.33 12.28
C VAL A 67 8.71 4.10 10.79
N VAL A 68 9.81 4.13 10.02
CA VAL A 68 9.80 3.90 8.57
C VAL A 68 10.74 2.77 8.22
N THR A 69 10.22 1.69 7.64
CA THR A 69 11.03 0.60 7.12
C THR A 69 11.41 0.84 5.64
N GLY A 70 12.62 0.46 5.23
CA GLY A 70 13.15 0.77 3.90
C GLY A 70 13.30 2.27 3.66
N SER A 71 13.80 2.99 4.66
CA SER A 71 13.79 4.45 4.79
C SER A 71 14.91 5.18 4.02
N THR A 72 15.85 4.46 3.41
CA THR A 72 17.04 5.06 2.79
C THR A 72 16.86 5.45 1.33
N ASP A 73 15.77 5.03 0.68
CA ASP A 73 15.51 5.31 -0.75
C ASP A 73 14.01 5.38 -1.06
N GLY A 74 13.69 5.91 -2.23
CA GLY A 74 12.36 5.86 -2.84
C GLY A 74 11.22 6.36 -1.94
N ILE A 75 10.13 5.60 -1.91
CA ILE A 75 8.89 5.96 -1.19
C ILE A 75 9.15 6.07 0.32
N GLY A 76 9.95 5.17 0.92
CA GLY A 76 10.27 5.21 2.34
C GLY A 76 11.02 6.47 2.75
N LYS A 77 12.07 6.85 2.01
CA LYS A 77 12.81 8.10 2.24
C LYS A 77 11.89 9.33 2.07
N ALA A 78 11.00 9.30 1.10
CA ALA A 78 10.03 10.37 0.89
C ALA A 78 9.02 10.49 2.05
N TYR A 79 8.51 9.38 2.60
CA TYR A 79 7.69 9.40 3.81
C TYR A 79 8.44 9.95 5.00
N ALA A 80 9.66 9.47 5.26
CA ALA A 80 10.49 9.96 6.35
C ALA A 80 10.66 11.49 6.29
N LYS A 81 11.03 12.03 5.13
CA LYS A 81 11.19 13.48 4.92
C LYS A 81 9.86 14.25 5.04
N ALA A 82 8.78 13.72 4.49
CA ALA A 82 7.49 14.39 4.52
C ALA A 82 6.89 14.47 5.94
N LEU A 83 7.12 13.45 6.76
CA LEU A 83 6.67 13.42 8.15
C LEU A 83 7.61 14.22 9.07
N ALA A 84 8.93 14.21 8.83
CA ALA A 84 9.88 15.10 9.49
C ALA A 84 9.55 16.60 9.25
N ALA A 85 9.14 16.95 8.02
CA ALA A 85 8.70 18.31 7.69
C ALA A 85 7.45 18.77 8.46
N LYS A 86 6.71 17.84 9.07
CA LYS A 86 5.57 18.10 9.97
C LYS A 86 5.99 18.20 11.46
N GLY A 87 7.27 18.01 11.76
CA GLY A 87 7.82 18.11 13.12
C GLY A 87 7.85 16.80 13.92
N PHE A 88 7.68 15.64 13.27
CA PHE A 88 7.80 14.35 13.93
C PHE A 88 9.25 13.86 14.00
N ASN A 89 9.60 13.17 15.06
CA ASN A 89 10.86 12.42 15.18
C ASN A 89 10.78 11.16 14.32
N ILE A 90 11.92 10.75 13.72
CA ILE A 90 11.92 9.67 12.74
C ILE A 90 12.83 8.52 13.15
N VAL A 91 12.29 7.32 13.26
CA VAL A 91 13.05 6.07 13.38
C VAL A 91 13.23 5.49 11.98
N LEU A 92 14.46 5.47 11.52
CA LEU A 92 14.86 5.01 10.19
C LEU A 92 15.36 3.56 10.27
N ILE A 93 14.66 2.63 9.61
CA ILE A 93 15.05 1.21 9.56
C ILE A 93 15.43 0.83 8.13
N SER A 94 16.67 0.35 7.92
CA SER A 94 17.17 -0.15 6.64
C SER A 94 18.43 -1.02 6.86
N ARG A 95 19.01 -1.57 5.78
CA ARG A 95 20.13 -2.51 5.88
C ARG A 95 21.50 -1.87 6.08
N THR A 96 21.71 -0.71 5.51
CA THR A 96 23.05 -0.10 5.36
C THR A 96 23.16 1.11 6.29
N GLN A 97 24.05 1.02 7.32
CA GLN A 97 24.23 2.07 8.31
C GLN A 97 24.63 3.41 7.69
N GLU A 98 25.60 3.44 6.76
CA GLU A 98 26.09 4.69 6.15
C GLU A 98 24.99 5.43 5.38
N LYS A 99 24.06 4.68 4.76
CA LYS A 99 22.90 5.29 4.09
C LYS A 99 21.88 5.83 5.08
N LEU A 100 21.70 5.13 6.22
CA LEU A 100 20.83 5.59 7.29
C LEU A 100 21.36 6.89 7.87
N ASP A 101 22.66 6.96 8.19
CA ASP A 101 23.31 8.14 8.75
C ASP A 101 23.23 9.35 7.79
N THR A 102 23.43 9.11 6.50
CA THR A 102 23.25 10.14 5.47
C THR A 102 21.83 10.71 5.48
N VAL A 103 20.81 9.84 5.54
CA VAL A 103 19.40 10.28 5.54
C VAL A 103 19.03 10.94 6.86
N ALA A 104 19.54 10.44 7.99
CA ALA A 104 19.35 11.04 9.30
C ALA A 104 19.88 12.46 9.34
N GLN A 105 21.13 12.69 8.94
CA GLN A 105 21.75 14.01 8.85
C GLN A 105 20.98 14.98 7.93
N GLU A 106 20.51 14.48 6.76
CA GLU A 106 19.68 15.30 5.86
C GLU A 106 18.38 15.75 6.54
N ILE A 107 17.74 14.86 7.33
CA ILE A 107 16.48 15.13 8.01
C ILE A 107 16.71 16.10 9.18
N GLU A 108 17.66 15.83 10.04
CA GLU A 108 17.98 16.64 11.23
C GLU A 108 18.36 18.07 10.83
N LYS A 109 19.27 18.20 9.85
CA LYS A 109 19.73 19.52 9.36
C LYS A 109 18.57 20.31 8.74
N LYS A 110 17.63 19.66 8.04
CA LYS A 110 16.59 20.36 7.28
C LYS A 110 15.35 20.67 8.11
N TYR A 111 14.98 19.81 9.03
CA TYR A 111 13.68 19.86 9.70
C TYR A 111 13.78 20.07 11.22
N SER A 112 14.99 20.06 11.80
CA SER A 112 15.23 20.24 13.24
C SER A 112 14.44 19.27 14.12
N VAL A 113 14.35 18.00 13.71
CA VAL A 113 13.75 16.89 14.45
C VAL A 113 14.81 15.86 14.81
N GLN A 114 14.53 15.00 15.79
CA GLN A 114 15.44 13.93 16.17
C GLN A 114 15.27 12.73 15.22
N THR A 115 16.36 12.02 14.97
CA THR A 115 16.34 10.75 14.26
C THR A 115 16.97 9.64 15.06
N LYS A 116 16.48 8.41 14.87
CA LYS A 116 17.08 7.17 15.38
C LYS A 116 17.28 6.23 14.19
N THR A 117 18.48 5.68 14.04
CA THR A 117 18.81 4.73 12.97
C THR A 117 18.90 3.32 13.51
N ILE A 118 18.32 2.35 12.79
CA ILE A 118 18.38 0.92 13.13
C ILE A 118 18.82 0.15 11.87
N ALA A 119 20.07 -0.28 11.85
CA ALA A 119 20.62 -1.04 10.71
C ALA A 119 20.30 -2.54 10.87
N ILE A 120 19.37 -3.03 10.04
CA ILE A 120 18.91 -4.43 10.06
C ILE A 120 18.57 -4.87 8.64
N ASP A 121 19.01 -6.06 8.25
CA ASP A 121 18.49 -6.73 7.04
C ASP A 121 17.21 -7.49 7.40
N ILE A 122 16.13 -7.07 6.79
CA ILE A 122 14.80 -7.65 7.05
C ILE A 122 14.66 -9.09 6.52
N THR A 123 15.61 -9.56 5.73
CA THR A 123 15.65 -10.93 5.22
C THR A 123 16.42 -11.89 6.13
N ASP A 124 17.02 -11.38 7.20
CA ASP A 124 17.70 -12.18 8.22
C ASP A 124 16.71 -13.00 9.06
N GLU A 125 17.24 -13.75 10.03
CA GLU A 125 16.47 -14.59 10.92
C GLU A 125 15.49 -13.77 11.81
N PRO A 126 14.37 -14.36 12.26
CA PRO A 126 13.31 -13.66 12.98
C PRO A 126 13.74 -12.94 14.25
N VAL A 127 14.89 -13.29 14.83
CA VAL A 127 15.45 -12.62 16.01
C VAL A 127 15.69 -11.11 15.83
N ILE A 128 15.76 -10.63 14.58
CA ILE A 128 15.88 -9.21 14.27
C ILE A 128 14.68 -8.39 14.81
N TYR A 129 13.49 -8.98 14.86
CA TYR A 129 12.30 -8.28 15.35
C TYR A 129 12.33 -8.06 16.86
N ASP A 130 13.00 -8.91 17.62
CA ASP A 130 13.23 -8.70 19.06
C ASP A 130 14.21 -7.54 19.29
N LYS A 131 15.23 -7.41 18.44
CA LYS A 131 16.11 -6.24 18.45
C LYS A 131 15.35 -4.97 18.12
N ILE A 132 14.55 -4.96 17.06
CA ILE A 132 13.72 -3.80 16.70
C ILE A 132 12.78 -3.45 17.86
N ARG A 133 12.11 -4.43 18.46
CA ARG A 133 11.20 -4.21 19.58
C ARG A 133 11.90 -3.49 20.74
N LYS A 134 13.05 -3.99 21.19
CA LYS A 134 13.86 -3.38 22.27
C LYS A 134 14.26 -1.93 21.98
N GLU A 135 14.52 -1.64 20.69
CA GLU A 135 14.91 -0.29 20.28
C GLU A 135 13.75 0.71 20.25
N ILE A 136 12.50 0.25 20.15
CA ILE A 136 11.36 1.15 19.95
C ILE A 136 10.23 1.00 20.96
N GLU A 137 10.28 0.03 21.89
CA GLU A 137 9.18 -0.23 22.85
C GLU A 137 8.91 0.89 23.83
N ASP A 138 9.95 1.68 24.18
CA ASP A 138 9.84 2.84 25.06
C ASP A 138 9.44 4.14 24.32
N LEU A 139 9.32 4.08 22.99
CA LEU A 139 8.96 5.24 22.17
C LEU A 139 7.44 5.36 22.02
N GLU A 140 6.93 6.57 22.03
CA GLU A 140 5.57 6.87 21.60
C GLU A 140 5.49 6.84 20.07
N ILE A 141 5.02 5.72 19.51
CA ILE A 141 4.92 5.54 18.05
C ILE A 141 3.57 6.02 17.57
N GLY A 142 3.54 7.16 16.89
CA GLY A 142 2.34 7.72 16.26
C GLY A 142 2.07 7.16 14.87
N VAL A 143 3.12 6.87 14.08
CA VAL A 143 2.97 6.31 12.72
C VAL A 143 3.98 5.19 12.49
N LEU A 144 3.52 4.12 11.86
CA LEU A 144 4.36 3.08 11.27
C LEU A 144 4.17 3.10 9.75
N VAL A 145 5.28 3.19 8.99
CA VAL A 145 5.28 3.03 7.53
C VAL A 145 5.97 1.72 7.18
N ASN A 146 5.19 0.68 6.91
CA ASN A 146 5.65 -0.60 6.38
C ASN A 146 5.89 -0.45 4.88
N ASN A 147 7.09 0.01 4.53
CA ASN A 147 7.45 0.29 3.14
C ASN A 147 8.51 -0.67 2.59
N VAL A 148 9.32 -1.32 3.46
CA VAL A 148 10.29 -2.29 2.96
C VAL A 148 9.62 -3.32 2.06
N GLY A 149 10.27 -3.65 0.98
CA GLY A 149 9.78 -4.64 0.04
C GLY A 149 10.84 -5.05 -0.97
N MET A 150 10.57 -6.15 -1.63
CA MET A 150 11.42 -6.75 -2.64
C MET A 150 10.57 -7.10 -3.85
N SER A 151 11.15 -7.00 -5.04
CA SER A 151 10.51 -7.37 -6.31
C SER A 151 11.50 -8.10 -7.19
N TYR A 152 11.03 -8.64 -8.28
CA TYR A 152 11.85 -9.23 -9.35
C TYR A 152 12.81 -8.17 -9.91
N GLN A 153 14.00 -8.59 -10.28
CA GLN A 153 14.95 -7.71 -10.97
C GLN A 153 14.38 -7.25 -12.33
N TYR A 154 13.66 -8.14 -12.99
CA TYR A 154 12.88 -7.93 -14.21
C TYR A 154 11.75 -8.97 -14.27
N ALA A 155 10.73 -8.72 -15.07
CA ALA A 155 9.64 -9.67 -15.27
C ALA A 155 10.16 -10.98 -15.87
N GLU A 156 9.91 -12.14 -15.21
CA GLU A 156 10.44 -13.43 -15.62
C GLU A 156 9.52 -14.59 -15.21
N TYR A 157 9.59 -15.69 -15.95
CA TYR A 157 8.94 -16.95 -15.58
C TYR A 157 9.45 -17.47 -14.24
N LEU A 158 8.56 -17.99 -13.44
CA LEU A 158 8.83 -18.38 -12.05
C LEU A 158 10.07 -19.26 -11.92
N THR A 159 10.18 -20.30 -12.75
CA THR A 159 11.32 -21.26 -12.73
C THR A 159 12.60 -20.72 -13.35
N LYS A 160 12.53 -19.56 -14.05
CA LYS A 160 13.71 -18.92 -14.67
C LYS A 160 14.27 -17.77 -13.82
N VAL A 161 13.68 -17.48 -12.66
CA VAL A 161 14.23 -16.51 -11.72
C VAL A 161 15.55 -17.04 -11.15
N PRO A 162 16.65 -16.30 -11.23
CA PRO A 162 17.93 -16.73 -10.67
C PRO A 162 17.81 -16.99 -9.17
N ASN A 163 18.33 -18.15 -8.71
CA ASN A 163 18.27 -18.59 -7.30
C ASN A 163 16.83 -18.48 -6.73
N VAL A 164 15.87 -19.02 -7.46
CA VAL A 164 14.43 -18.85 -7.22
C VAL A 164 14.00 -19.17 -5.80
N GLU A 165 14.53 -20.24 -5.18
CA GLU A 165 14.21 -20.63 -3.81
C GLU A 165 14.62 -19.55 -2.81
N LYS A 166 15.88 -19.16 -2.82
CA LYS A 166 16.39 -18.06 -1.97
C LYS A 166 15.68 -16.75 -2.25
N PHE A 167 15.37 -16.47 -3.51
CA PHE A 167 14.60 -15.29 -3.89
C PHE A 167 13.19 -15.34 -3.32
N ALA A 168 12.51 -16.48 -3.37
CA ALA A 168 11.18 -16.69 -2.81
C ALA A 168 11.15 -16.45 -1.31
N ASP A 169 12.07 -17.06 -0.57
CA ASP A 169 12.22 -16.90 0.87
C ASP A 169 12.44 -15.43 1.26
N ASN A 170 13.38 -14.77 0.60
CA ASN A 170 13.70 -13.38 0.85
C ASN A 170 12.53 -12.45 0.52
N LEU A 171 11.78 -12.74 -0.57
CA LEU A 171 10.61 -11.96 -0.94
C LEU A 171 9.48 -12.11 0.09
N ILE A 172 9.24 -13.34 0.58
CA ILE A 172 8.26 -13.59 1.63
C ILE A 172 8.67 -12.88 2.92
N LYS A 173 9.94 -13.03 3.35
CA LYS A 173 10.47 -12.33 4.53
C LYS A 173 10.31 -10.81 4.38
N ALA A 174 10.71 -10.23 3.26
CA ALA A 174 10.67 -8.79 3.05
C ALA A 174 9.26 -8.21 2.90
N ASN A 175 8.37 -8.87 2.14
CA ASN A 175 7.08 -8.29 1.80
C ASN A 175 5.95 -8.67 2.78
N ILE A 176 6.00 -9.89 3.34
CA ILE A 176 4.93 -10.45 4.16
C ILE A 176 5.32 -10.43 5.64
N VAL A 177 6.41 -11.15 5.99
CA VAL A 177 6.80 -11.33 7.39
C VAL A 177 7.12 -9.98 8.03
N SER A 178 7.85 -9.11 7.33
CA SER A 178 8.21 -7.79 7.86
C SER A 178 6.99 -6.93 8.15
N CYS A 179 6.05 -6.83 7.22
CA CYS A 179 4.82 -6.07 7.40
C CYS A 179 4.03 -6.57 8.62
N THR A 180 3.86 -7.89 8.74
CA THR A 180 3.15 -8.51 9.86
C THR A 180 3.87 -8.27 11.18
N ARG A 181 5.17 -8.57 11.26
CA ARG A 181 5.95 -8.44 12.51
C ARG A 181 6.06 -7.00 13.00
N MET A 182 6.32 -6.05 12.10
CA MET A 182 6.38 -4.63 12.46
C MET A 182 5.02 -4.11 12.94
N THR A 183 3.92 -4.55 12.33
CA THR A 183 2.56 -4.22 12.77
C THR A 183 2.31 -4.77 14.18
N LEU A 184 2.68 -6.03 14.46
CA LEU A 184 2.55 -6.65 15.78
C LEU A 184 3.42 -5.98 16.87
N ILE A 185 4.51 -5.31 16.50
CA ILE A 185 5.33 -4.53 17.44
C ILE A 185 4.68 -3.17 17.73
N ALA A 186 4.16 -2.50 16.69
CA ALA A 186 3.63 -1.14 16.82
C ALA A 186 2.23 -1.10 17.45
N LEU A 187 1.36 -2.07 17.17
CA LEU A 187 -0.03 -2.08 17.62
C LEU A 187 -0.18 -1.95 19.14
N PRO A 188 0.53 -2.71 20.00
CA PRO A 188 0.41 -2.57 21.46
C PRO A 188 0.82 -1.17 21.96
N ILE A 189 1.79 -0.54 21.29
CA ILE A 189 2.23 0.82 21.62
C ILE A 189 1.13 1.82 21.29
N MET A 190 0.54 1.69 20.10
CA MET A 190 -0.55 2.55 19.63
C MET A 190 -1.85 2.35 20.43
N GLU A 191 -2.13 1.12 20.89
CA GLU A 191 -3.26 0.84 21.78
C GLU A 191 -3.11 1.54 23.12
N ARG A 192 -1.91 1.54 23.71
CA ARG A 192 -1.63 2.30 24.96
C ARG A 192 -1.79 3.81 24.77
N LEU A 193 -1.48 4.33 23.56
CA LEU A 193 -1.66 5.74 23.24
C LEU A 193 -3.12 6.09 22.88
N GLY A 194 -3.99 5.08 22.64
CA GLY A 194 -5.35 5.26 22.15
C GLY A 194 -5.45 5.87 20.76
N LYS A 195 -4.35 5.91 20.01
CA LYS A 195 -4.26 6.47 18.65
C LYS A 195 -3.03 5.97 17.90
N GLY A 196 -3.12 5.89 16.58
CA GLY A 196 -2.00 5.52 15.73
C GLY A 196 -2.36 5.45 14.25
N VAL A 197 -1.34 5.44 13.40
CA VAL A 197 -1.51 5.20 11.96
C VAL A 197 -0.50 4.17 11.48
N ILE A 198 -0.97 3.18 10.75
CA ILE A 198 -0.12 2.20 10.06
C ILE A 198 -0.36 2.32 8.55
N LEU A 199 0.69 2.63 7.81
CA LEU A 199 0.67 2.73 6.36
C LEU A 199 1.40 1.52 5.76
N ASN A 200 0.66 0.61 5.16
CA ASN A 200 1.21 -0.61 4.56
C ASN A 200 1.34 -0.42 3.05
N VAL A 201 2.56 -0.35 2.55
CA VAL A 201 2.82 -0.14 1.11
C VAL A 201 2.66 -1.45 0.34
N SER A 202 1.50 -1.59 -0.30
CA SER A 202 1.18 -2.66 -1.23
C SER A 202 1.59 -2.27 -2.67
N SER A 203 0.73 -2.48 -3.67
CA SER A 203 0.92 -2.14 -5.09
C SER A 203 -0.39 -2.27 -5.86
N LEU A 204 -0.54 -1.59 -7.00
CA LEU A 204 -1.61 -1.89 -7.97
C LEU A 204 -1.61 -3.36 -8.43
N SER A 205 -0.46 -4.05 -8.37
CA SER A 205 -0.38 -5.49 -8.64
C SER A 205 -1.13 -6.38 -7.63
N ALA A 206 -1.71 -5.79 -6.58
CA ALA A 206 -2.59 -6.49 -5.66
C ALA A 206 -4.05 -6.57 -6.14
N LEU A 207 -4.42 -5.88 -7.21
CA LEU A 207 -5.79 -5.84 -7.71
C LEU A 207 -6.14 -7.03 -8.62
N SER A 208 -5.15 -7.55 -9.33
CA SER A 208 -5.33 -8.73 -10.19
C SER A 208 -4.02 -9.51 -10.34
N PRO A 209 -4.05 -10.80 -10.68
CA PRO A 209 -2.83 -11.58 -10.89
C PRO A 209 -1.93 -10.97 -11.97
N VAL A 210 -0.61 -10.92 -11.70
CA VAL A 210 0.38 -10.38 -12.64
C VAL A 210 1.35 -11.47 -13.03
N PRO A 211 1.17 -12.12 -14.20
CA PRO A 211 2.13 -13.09 -14.73
C PRO A 211 3.53 -12.49 -14.83
N LEU A 212 4.58 -13.33 -14.71
CA LEU A 212 5.99 -12.95 -14.68
C LEU A 212 6.43 -12.11 -13.45
N LEU A 213 5.50 -11.75 -12.55
CA LEU A 213 5.73 -11.19 -11.22
C LEU A 213 4.91 -11.94 -10.16
N THR A 214 4.71 -13.23 -10.34
CA THR A 214 3.78 -14.08 -9.60
C THR A 214 3.90 -13.93 -8.08
N MET A 215 5.08 -14.18 -7.51
CA MET A 215 5.29 -14.09 -6.06
C MET A 215 5.16 -12.67 -5.54
N TYR A 216 5.60 -11.68 -6.33
CA TYR A 216 5.47 -10.27 -5.95
C TYR A 216 4.00 -9.86 -5.86
N SER A 217 3.20 -10.12 -6.91
CA SER A 217 1.77 -9.76 -6.89
C SER A 217 1.02 -10.47 -5.75
N ALA A 218 1.27 -11.75 -5.53
CA ALA A 218 0.70 -12.51 -4.43
C ALA A 218 1.06 -11.91 -3.06
N SER A 219 2.32 -11.50 -2.85
CA SER A 219 2.74 -10.85 -1.61
C SER A 219 2.05 -9.50 -1.40
N LYS A 220 1.76 -8.76 -2.47
CA LYS A 220 1.07 -7.47 -2.38
C LYS A 220 -0.43 -7.62 -2.13
N VAL A 221 -1.05 -8.70 -2.61
CA VAL A 221 -2.41 -9.12 -2.21
C VAL A 221 -2.47 -9.38 -0.71
N TYR A 222 -1.51 -10.16 -0.17
CA TYR A 222 -1.43 -10.39 1.28
C TYR A 222 -1.45 -9.07 2.05
N VAL A 223 -0.54 -8.13 1.71
CA VAL A 223 -0.45 -6.84 2.40
C VAL A 223 -1.76 -6.05 2.31
N ASN A 224 -2.43 -6.08 1.15
CA ASN A 224 -3.71 -5.38 0.96
C ASN A 224 -4.83 -5.98 1.83
N PHE A 225 -4.99 -7.32 1.82
CA PHE A 225 -6.00 -7.99 2.62
C PHE A 225 -5.72 -7.88 4.12
N PHE A 226 -4.46 -8.07 4.53
CA PHE A 226 -4.02 -7.90 5.91
C PHE A 226 -4.36 -6.50 6.44
N SER A 227 -4.08 -5.45 5.64
CA SER A 227 -4.37 -4.07 6.02
C SER A 227 -5.86 -3.82 6.20
N LYS A 228 -6.70 -4.33 5.29
CA LYS A 228 -8.16 -4.15 5.36
C LYS A 228 -8.77 -4.85 6.56
N ALA A 229 -8.33 -6.09 6.83
CA ALA A 229 -8.82 -6.86 7.97
C ALA A 229 -8.42 -6.20 9.29
N THR A 230 -7.13 -5.87 9.46
CA THR A 230 -6.66 -5.20 10.67
C THR A 230 -7.24 -3.79 10.84
N GLN A 231 -7.54 -3.05 9.78
CA GLN A 231 -8.27 -1.78 9.89
C GLN A 231 -9.64 -1.97 10.56
N GLU A 232 -10.40 -2.98 10.17
CA GLU A 232 -11.72 -3.24 10.76
C GLU A 232 -11.62 -3.65 12.24
N GLU A 233 -10.57 -4.39 12.61
CA GLU A 233 -10.33 -4.80 14.01
C GLU A 233 -9.95 -3.64 14.92
N TYR A 234 -9.19 -2.64 14.41
CA TYR A 234 -8.55 -1.62 15.23
C TYR A 234 -9.12 -0.21 15.09
N GLN A 235 -9.98 0.08 14.10
CA GLN A 235 -10.54 1.43 13.91
C GLN A 235 -11.28 1.96 15.14
N LYS A 236 -12.02 1.11 15.85
CA LYS A 236 -12.73 1.47 17.08
C LYS A 236 -11.80 1.78 18.27
N LYS A 237 -10.52 1.40 18.17
CA LYS A 237 -9.48 1.71 19.14
C LYS A 237 -8.69 2.99 18.80
N GLY A 238 -9.16 3.77 17.81
CA GLY A 238 -8.50 5.00 17.38
C GLY A 238 -7.26 4.78 16.51
N ILE A 239 -7.07 3.57 15.96
CA ILE A 239 -5.93 3.24 15.10
C ILE A 239 -6.37 3.12 13.65
N ILE A 240 -5.70 3.86 12.77
CA ILE A 240 -5.93 3.84 11.32
C ILE A 240 -4.90 2.92 10.68
N ILE A 241 -5.36 1.94 9.91
CA ILE A 241 -4.49 1.06 9.12
C ILE A 241 -4.87 1.19 7.66
N GLN A 242 -3.99 1.79 6.86
CA GLN A 242 -4.25 2.08 5.46
C GLN A 242 -3.41 1.20 4.54
N SER A 243 -4.04 0.57 3.55
CA SER A 243 -3.36 -0.06 2.44
C SER A 243 -3.04 0.98 1.36
N VAL A 244 -1.76 1.13 1.03
CA VAL A 244 -1.29 2.08 0.03
C VAL A 244 -0.87 1.30 -1.22
N LEU A 245 -1.53 1.54 -2.36
CA LEU A 245 -1.34 0.81 -3.62
C LEU A 245 -0.72 1.71 -4.70
N PRO A 246 0.60 1.97 -4.66
CA PRO A 246 1.24 2.72 -5.73
C PRO A 246 1.19 1.97 -7.07
N GLY A 247 1.06 2.74 -8.16
CA GLY A 247 1.48 2.31 -9.49
C GLY A 247 3.01 2.42 -9.63
N PHE A 248 3.49 2.73 -10.83
CA PHE A 248 4.92 2.93 -11.03
C PHE A 248 5.40 4.26 -10.41
N VAL A 249 6.33 4.16 -9.47
CA VAL A 249 7.03 5.29 -8.86
C VAL A 249 8.49 5.21 -9.24
N SER A 250 9.10 6.34 -9.62
CA SER A 250 10.50 6.44 -10.05
C SER A 250 11.44 6.21 -8.86
N THR A 251 11.89 4.98 -8.69
CA THR A 251 12.76 4.51 -7.59
C THR A 251 13.85 3.59 -8.12
N ASN A 252 14.84 3.27 -7.30
CA ASN A 252 15.85 2.27 -7.62
C ASN A 252 15.23 0.86 -7.83
N MET A 253 14.12 0.56 -7.19
CA MET A 253 13.40 -0.70 -7.38
C MET A 253 12.76 -0.79 -8.77
N SER A 254 12.03 0.23 -9.19
CA SER A 254 11.31 0.25 -10.47
C SER A 254 12.24 0.48 -11.66
N LYS A 255 13.38 1.17 -11.44
CA LYS A 255 14.34 1.60 -12.47
C LYS A 255 13.68 2.41 -13.61
N MET A 256 12.51 2.99 -13.35
CA MET A 256 11.75 3.78 -14.32
C MET A 256 12.06 5.27 -14.15
N ARG A 257 12.13 5.99 -15.27
CA ARG A 257 12.24 7.44 -15.26
C ARG A 257 10.86 8.06 -15.02
N PRO A 258 10.78 9.25 -14.39
CA PRO A 258 9.53 9.98 -14.25
C PRO A 258 8.84 10.19 -15.61
N SER A 259 7.52 9.98 -15.63
CA SER A 259 6.67 10.17 -16.82
C SER A 259 5.25 10.53 -16.35
N PHE A 260 4.32 10.70 -17.27
CA PHE A 260 2.91 10.95 -16.92
C PHE A 260 2.33 9.85 -16.00
N THR A 261 2.68 8.59 -16.25
CA THR A 261 2.21 7.42 -15.47
C THR A 261 3.17 6.98 -14.36
N THR A 262 4.34 7.59 -14.25
CA THR A 262 5.39 7.25 -13.28
C THR A 262 5.77 8.51 -12.51
N CYS A 263 5.25 8.68 -11.31
CA CYS A 263 5.53 9.86 -10.50
C CYS A 263 6.83 9.72 -9.70
N THR A 264 7.32 10.84 -9.15
CA THR A 264 8.43 10.81 -8.18
C THR A 264 7.92 10.34 -6.80
N PRO A 265 8.80 9.80 -5.93
CA PRO A 265 8.43 9.41 -4.57
C PRO A 265 7.80 10.54 -3.77
N GLU A 266 8.34 11.75 -3.87
CA GLU A 266 7.85 12.94 -3.16
C GLU A 266 6.44 13.32 -3.62
N ALA A 267 6.20 13.32 -4.94
CA ALA A 267 4.88 13.58 -5.50
C ALA A 267 3.87 12.53 -5.04
N PHE A 268 4.25 11.25 -5.06
CA PHE A 268 3.42 10.15 -4.58
C PHE A 268 3.03 10.34 -3.11
N VAL A 269 4.01 10.52 -2.22
CA VAL A 269 3.81 10.64 -0.77
C VAL A 269 2.98 11.87 -0.42
N LYS A 270 3.20 13.00 -1.11
CA LYS A 270 2.41 14.23 -0.93
C LYS A 270 0.91 13.98 -1.11
N TRP A 271 0.52 13.16 -2.08
CA TRP A 271 -0.87 12.81 -2.33
C TRP A 271 -1.37 11.71 -1.40
N ALA A 272 -0.57 10.67 -1.16
CA ALA A 272 -0.93 9.57 -0.28
C ALA A 272 -1.24 10.05 1.15
N LEU A 273 -0.43 10.96 1.71
CA LEU A 273 -0.66 11.52 3.04
C LEU A 273 -1.99 12.30 3.18
N LYS A 274 -2.56 12.80 2.07
CA LYS A 274 -3.88 13.47 2.10
C LYS A 274 -5.05 12.50 2.27
N THR A 275 -4.83 11.22 2.04
CA THR A 275 -5.88 10.18 2.09
C THR A 275 -5.91 9.45 3.43
N VAL A 276 -4.96 9.71 4.32
CA VAL A 276 -4.88 9.08 5.64
C VAL A 276 -6.10 9.47 6.49
N GLY A 277 -6.81 8.46 6.99
CA GLY A 277 -8.06 8.65 7.73
C GLY A 277 -9.29 8.88 6.85
N VAL A 278 -9.13 9.00 5.54
CA VAL A 278 -10.22 9.19 4.57
C VAL A 278 -10.50 7.91 3.78
N GLU A 279 -9.45 7.23 3.35
CA GLU A 279 -9.54 6.00 2.55
C GLU A 279 -8.83 4.86 3.29
N SER A 280 -9.47 3.70 3.47
CA SER A 280 -8.81 2.49 4.03
C SER A 280 -7.84 1.85 3.03
N GLN A 281 -8.11 2.04 1.72
CA GLN A 281 -7.24 1.69 0.60
C GLN A 281 -7.04 2.93 -0.25
N THR A 282 -5.80 3.27 -0.57
CA THR A 282 -5.49 4.43 -1.42
C THR A 282 -4.51 4.08 -2.54
N TYR A 283 -4.69 4.71 -3.68
CA TYR A 283 -3.74 4.69 -4.78
C TYR A 283 -2.73 5.85 -4.71
N GLY A 284 -2.92 6.76 -3.74
CA GLY A 284 -2.08 7.93 -3.54
C GLY A 284 -2.18 8.91 -4.70
N TYR A 285 -1.27 8.80 -5.68
CA TYR A 285 -1.15 9.77 -6.78
C TYR A 285 -2.37 9.75 -7.73
N PRO A 286 -2.88 10.90 -8.22
CA PRO A 286 -4.12 10.96 -9.02
C PRO A 286 -4.15 10.06 -10.24
N VAL A 287 -3.04 9.97 -11.00
CA VAL A 287 -2.96 9.08 -12.17
C VAL A 287 -3.01 7.62 -11.75
N HIS A 288 -2.36 7.25 -10.63
CA HIS A 288 -2.47 5.89 -10.09
C HIS A 288 -3.89 5.59 -9.61
N LYS A 289 -4.60 6.59 -9.07
CA LYS A 289 -6.00 6.46 -8.67
C LYS A 289 -6.89 6.15 -9.88
N LEU A 290 -6.69 6.85 -10.98
CA LEU A 290 -7.38 6.55 -12.24
C LEU A 290 -7.05 5.13 -12.75
N GLN A 291 -5.76 4.75 -12.74
CA GLN A 291 -5.32 3.40 -13.13
C GLN A 291 -5.93 2.33 -12.24
N GLY A 292 -5.96 2.55 -10.92
CA GLY A 292 -6.56 1.63 -9.96
C GLY A 292 -8.05 1.41 -10.23
N TYR A 293 -8.82 2.48 -10.39
CA TYR A 293 -10.25 2.36 -10.69
C TYR A 293 -10.53 1.66 -12.03
N VAL A 294 -9.75 1.96 -13.07
CA VAL A 294 -9.88 1.23 -14.34
C VAL A 294 -9.57 -0.26 -14.16
N GLN A 295 -8.55 -0.59 -13.38
CA GLN A 295 -8.20 -1.99 -13.10
C GLN A 295 -9.26 -2.70 -12.26
N GLU A 296 -9.85 -2.04 -11.24
CA GLU A 296 -10.98 -2.56 -10.47
C GLU A 296 -12.19 -2.83 -11.38
N LEU A 297 -12.55 -1.88 -12.25
CA LEU A 297 -13.63 -2.10 -13.21
C LEU A 297 -13.38 -3.29 -14.13
N LEU A 298 -12.14 -3.45 -14.62
CA LEU A 298 -11.79 -4.62 -15.42
C LEU A 298 -11.92 -5.94 -14.66
N VAL A 299 -11.53 -5.96 -13.37
CA VAL A 299 -11.63 -7.14 -12.52
C VAL A 299 -13.10 -7.48 -12.21
N ASP A 300 -13.93 -6.47 -11.96
CA ASP A 300 -15.31 -6.66 -11.50
C ASP A 300 -16.28 -7.01 -12.64
N TYR A 301 -16.04 -6.47 -13.84
CA TYR A 301 -17.01 -6.57 -14.95
C TYR A 301 -16.53 -7.42 -16.14
N MET A 302 -15.24 -7.78 -16.19
CA MET A 302 -14.70 -8.60 -17.27
C MET A 302 -14.28 -9.98 -16.75
N PRO A 303 -14.30 -11.03 -17.60
CA PRO A 303 -13.72 -12.32 -17.26
C PRO A 303 -12.25 -12.15 -16.82
N GLU A 304 -11.83 -12.91 -15.82
CA GLU A 304 -10.44 -12.87 -15.29
C GLU A 304 -9.38 -13.04 -16.41
N SER A 305 -9.70 -13.84 -17.41
CA SER A 305 -8.86 -14.06 -18.60
C SER A 305 -8.48 -12.76 -19.33
N VAL A 306 -9.33 -11.74 -19.30
CA VAL A 306 -9.06 -10.43 -19.93
C VAL A 306 -7.98 -9.69 -19.15
N SER A 307 -8.11 -9.58 -17.82
CA SER A 307 -7.10 -8.92 -16.97
C SER A 307 -5.77 -9.66 -17.01
N LEU A 308 -5.80 -11.00 -17.00
CA LEU A 308 -4.61 -11.83 -17.17
C LEU A 308 -3.92 -11.62 -18.52
N ALA A 309 -4.66 -11.54 -19.61
CA ALA A 309 -4.12 -11.28 -20.95
C ALA A 309 -3.45 -9.90 -21.04
N ILE A 310 -4.09 -8.87 -20.48
CA ILE A 310 -3.55 -7.50 -20.45
C ILE A 310 -2.25 -7.48 -19.65
N ASN A 311 -2.25 -8.01 -18.42
CA ASN A 311 -1.09 -8.05 -17.55
C ASN A 311 0.05 -8.87 -18.15
N SER A 312 -0.26 -10.04 -18.73
CA SER A 312 0.70 -10.89 -19.42
C SER A 312 1.37 -10.16 -20.60
N LYS A 313 0.57 -9.50 -21.44
CA LYS A 313 1.11 -8.71 -22.57
C LYS A 313 2.00 -7.57 -22.09
N MET A 314 1.61 -6.86 -21.04
CA MET A 314 2.38 -5.77 -20.45
C MET A 314 3.72 -6.28 -19.91
N MET A 315 3.70 -7.34 -19.10
CA MET A 315 4.91 -7.89 -18.48
C MET A 315 5.85 -8.53 -19.51
N ASN A 316 5.33 -9.22 -20.52
CA ASN A 316 6.12 -9.73 -21.63
C ASN A 316 6.83 -8.61 -22.41
N ASN A 317 6.18 -7.46 -22.60
CA ASN A 317 6.81 -6.31 -23.23
C ASN A 317 7.95 -5.73 -22.37
N ILE A 318 7.76 -5.67 -21.04
CA ILE A 318 8.81 -5.25 -20.09
C ILE A 318 9.98 -6.24 -20.13
N ARG A 319 9.70 -7.56 -20.09
CA ARG A 319 10.70 -8.62 -20.19
C ARG A 319 11.51 -8.50 -21.50
N LYS A 320 10.86 -8.37 -22.64
CA LYS A 320 11.52 -8.22 -23.95
C LYS A 320 12.41 -6.97 -24.01
N ARG A 321 11.99 -5.85 -23.41
CA ARG A 321 12.80 -4.63 -23.33
C ARG A 321 14.04 -4.84 -22.46
N TYR A 322 13.90 -5.53 -21.34
CA TYR A 322 15.02 -5.85 -20.46
C TYR A 322 16.04 -6.76 -21.16
N TYR A 323 15.57 -7.85 -21.77
CA TYR A 323 16.41 -8.79 -22.54
C TYR A 323 17.21 -8.08 -23.65
N ARG A 324 16.53 -7.22 -24.42
CA ARG A 324 17.19 -6.42 -25.47
C ARG A 324 18.24 -5.46 -24.90
N LYS A 325 17.95 -4.81 -23.77
CA LYS A 325 18.87 -3.85 -23.15
C LYS A 325 20.15 -4.50 -22.63
N TYR A 326 20.06 -5.74 -22.14
CA TYR A 326 21.18 -6.44 -21.52
C TYR A 326 21.75 -7.58 -22.39
N GLY A 327 21.33 -7.71 -23.65
CA GLY A 327 21.81 -8.72 -24.58
C GLY A 327 21.48 -10.15 -24.19
N LEU A 328 20.41 -10.38 -23.39
CA LEU A 328 20.00 -11.71 -22.96
C LEU A 328 19.25 -12.42 -24.09
N VAL A 329 19.50 -13.73 -24.21
CA VAL A 329 18.87 -14.58 -25.24
C VAL A 329 17.57 -15.14 -24.68
N ASP A 330 16.48 -15.00 -25.46
CA ASP A 330 15.18 -15.59 -25.11
C ASP A 330 15.11 -17.02 -25.66
N ASP A 331 15.26 -18.03 -24.80
CA ASP A 331 15.30 -19.45 -25.21
C ASP A 331 14.00 -19.94 -25.87
N GLU A 332 12.87 -19.23 -25.69
CA GLU A 332 11.61 -19.56 -26.39
C GLU A 332 11.70 -19.37 -27.90
N LYS A 333 12.57 -18.48 -28.39
CA LYS A 333 12.81 -18.32 -29.83
C LYS A 333 13.66 -19.45 -30.42
N LYS A 334 14.45 -20.13 -29.59
CA LYS A 334 15.26 -21.26 -30.06
C LYS A 334 14.45 -22.54 -30.28
N SER A 335 13.37 -22.74 -29.52
CA SER A 335 12.51 -23.92 -29.69
C SER A 335 11.62 -23.83 -30.93
N SER A 336 11.13 -22.64 -31.27
CA SER A 336 10.29 -22.43 -32.46
C SER A 336 11.03 -22.45 -33.79
N SER A 337 12.37 -22.30 -33.77
CA SER A 337 13.20 -22.39 -34.97
C SER A 337 13.71 -23.82 -35.25
N LYS A 338 13.55 -24.78 -34.31
CA LYS A 338 13.92 -26.19 -34.47
C LYS A 338 12.76 -27.07 -34.99
N HIS A 339 11.55 -26.51 -35.10
CA HIS A 339 10.37 -27.21 -35.61
C HIS A 339 9.80 -26.58 -36.91
N LYS A 340 10.65 -25.85 -37.65
CA LYS A 340 10.35 -25.42 -39.01
C LYS A 340 11.30 -26.16 -40.00
#